data_a874d74d531dfe0466ba34ea4a5b7c72
#
_entry.id   a874d74d531dfe0466ba34ea4a5b7c72
#
_cell.length_a   1.000
_cell.length_b   1.000
_cell.length_c   1.000
_cell.angle_alpha   90.00
_cell.angle_beta   90.00
_cell.angle_gamma   90.00
#
_symmetry.space_group_name_H-M   'P 1'
#
loop_
_entity.id
_entity.type
_entity.pdbx_description
1 polymer ?
#
loop_
_entity_poly.entity_id
_entity_poly.type
_entity_poly.pdbx_seq_one_letter_code
_entity_poly.pdbx_strand_id
1 'polypeptide(L)'
;DEEIAVVKMAHVGNNSGDNEWYTPAPYIEAARAVMGSIDLDPASTETANSVVKAATFYTAEDNGLLYDWQGNVWMNPPYAQPLIAQFSARLQEEWAAGRVKQAIVLVNNATETAWFQGLVRCASAVCFPLARVKFWSPDKVSAPLQGQAVLYLGESIDEFVRQFGNFGWCAEVRS
;
A
#
# COMPACT_ATOMS: atom_id res chain seq x y z
N ASP A 1 19.98 16.71 -3.59
CA ASP A 1 20.47 16.21 -2.29
C ASP A 1 19.61 16.68 -1.11
N GLU A 2 19.21 17.96 -1.08
CA GLU A 2 18.36 18.51 -0.02
C GLU A 2 16.94 17.90 -0.03
N GLU A 3 16.35 17.73 -1.19
CA GLU A 3 15.02 17.15 -1.34
C GLU A 3 15.00 15.68 -0.89
N ILE A 4 16.02 14.91 -1.23
CA ILE A 4 16.18 13.51 -0.80
C ILE A 4 16.34 13.46 0.73
N ALA A 5 17.12 14.37 1.30
CA ALA A 5 17.31 14.43 2.73
C ALA A 5 16.01 14.77 3.47
N VAL A 6 15.21 15.70 2.93
CA VAL A 6 13.90 16.08 3.48
C VAL A 6 12.92 14.90 3.43
N VAL A 7 12.87 14.18 2.31
CA VAL A 7 12.01 13.00 2.16
C VAL A 7 12.41 11.90 3.15
N LYS A 8 13.72 11.65 3.29
CA LYS A 8 14.22 10.68 4.28
C LYS A 8 13.86 11.07 5.71
N MET A 9 14.07 12.35 6.05
CA MET A 9 13.74 12.82 7.39
C MET A 9 12.24 12.76 7.70
N ALA A 10 11.41 13.14 6.74
CA ALA A 10 9.95 13.06 6.88
C ALA A 10 9.48 11.61 7.03
N HIS A 11 10.05 10.68 6.25
CA HIS A 11 9.73 9.28 6.33
C HIS A 11 10.15 8.68 7.68
N VAL A 12 11.36 8.98 8.14
CA VAL A 12 11.84 8.56 9.46
C VAL A 12 10.97 9.15 10.57
N GLY A 13 10.58 10.42 10.45
CA GLY A 13 9.70 11.07 11.41
C GLY A 13 8.32 10.44 11.50
N ASN A 14 7.78 9.95 10.38
CA ASN A 14 6.48 9.28 10.33
C ASN A 14 6.53 7.82 10.82
N ASN A 15 7.69 7.19 10.75
CA ASN A 15 7.90 5.79 11.14
C ASN A 15 8.76 5.66 12.41
N SER A 16 8.98 6.75 13.13
CA SER A 16 9.87 6.73 14.28
C SER A 16 9.24 6.06 15.50
N GLY A 17 9.87 4.99 15.95
CA GLY A 17 9.67 4.39 17.26
C GLY A 17 8.25 3.88 17.52
N ASP A 18 7.61 4.42 18.53
CA ASP A 18 6.35 3.93 19.08
C ASP A 18 5.13 4.02 18.16
N ASN A 19 5.27 4.55 16.95
CA ASN A 19 4.18 4.78 15.99
C ASN A 19 4.24 3.91 14.73
N GLU A 20 5.10 2.90 14.69
CA GLU A 20 5.10 1.94 13.58
C GLU A 20 3.93 0.96 13.70
N TRP A 21 3.13 0.90 12.64
CA TRP A 21 1.94 0.08 12.57
C TRP A 21 1.97 -0.79 11.32
N TYR A 22 1.70 -2.07 11.51
CA TYR A 22 1.84 -3.08 10.46
C TYR A 22 0.48 -3.66 10.08
N THR A 23 0.36 -4.02 8.81
CA THR A 23 -0.85 -4.63 8.26
C THR A 23 -1.07 -6.03 8.83
N PRO A 24 -2.31 -6.38 9.21
CA PRO A 24 -2.64 -7.75 9.65
C PRO A 24 -2.34 -8.78 8.57
N ALA A 25 -1.79 -9.92 8.96
CA ALA A 25 -1.43 -11.00 8.06
C ALA A 25 -2.56 -11.45 7.09
N PRO A 26 -3.84 -11.54 7.49
CA PRO A 26 -4.90 -11.91 6.56
C PRO A 26 -5.01 -11.04 5.31
N TYR A 27 -4.77 -9.73 5.42
CA TYR A 27 -4.75 -8.83 4.28
C TYR A 27 -3.59 -9.12 3.33
N ILE A 28 -2.42 -9.41 3.88
CA ILE A 28 -1.22 -9.75 3.11
C ILE A 28 -1.41 -11.07 2.38
N GLU A 29 -1.94 -12.08 3.05
CA GLU A 29 -2.18 -13.39 2.44
C GLU A 29 -3.25 -13.31 1.34
N ALA A 30 -4.29 -12.49 1.52
CA ALA A 30 -5.27 -12.22 0.49
C ALA A 30 -4.62 -11.55 -0.74
N ALA A 31 -3.75 -10.56 -0.52
CA ALA A 31 -3.01 -9.90 -1.59
C ALA A 31 -2.13 -10.89 -2.37
N ARG A 32 -1.43 -11.76 -1.66
CA ARG A 32 -0.61 -12.80 -2.27
C ARG A 32 -1.44 -13.78 -3.09
N ALA A 33 -2.60 -14.18 -2.59
CA ALA A 33 -3.52 -15.07 -3.30
C ALA A 33 -4.03 -14.45 -4.60
N VAL A 34 -4.30 -13.15 -4.61
CA VAL A 34 -4.74 -12.42 -5.80
C VAL A 34 -3.62 -12.31 -6.84
N MET A 35 -2.45 -11.88 -6.41
CA MET A 35 -1.35 -11.55 -7.33
C MET A 35 -0.45 -12.74 -7.68
N GLY A 36 -0.45 -13.79 -6.86
CA GLY A 36 0.43 -14.96 -7.02
C GLY A 36 1.78 -14.80 -6.32
N SER A 37 2.28 -13.58 -6.23
CA SER A 37 3.53 -13.25 -5.53
C SER A 37 3.47 -11.79 -5.05
N ILE A 38 4.34 -11.45 -4.12
CA ILE A 38 4.64 -10.05 -3.78
C ILE A 38 6.12 -9.85 -4.08
N ASP A 39 6.38 -9.16 -5.19
CA ASP A 39 7.74 -8.92 -5.68
C ASP A 39 8.40 -7.72 -4.99
N LEU A 40 7.59 -6.72 -4.66
CA LEU A 40 8.08 -5.47 -4.08
C LEU A 40 7.10 -4.91 -3.03
N ASP A 41 7.67 -4.46 -1.91
CA ASP A 41 7.05 -3.57 -0.94
C ASP A 41 7.91 -2.31 -0.81
N PRO A 42 7.54 -1.18 -1.45
CA PRO A 42 8.40 -0.01 -1.52
C PRO A 42 8.41 0.84 -0.25
N ALA A 43 7.55 0.56 0.70
CA ALA A 43 7.38 1.32 1.94
C ALA A 43 7.24 0.37 3.13
N SER A 44 8.32 -0.33 3.47
CA SER A 44 8.33 -1.42 4.44
C SER A 44 9.31 -1.18 5.59
N THR A 45 9.42 -2.18 6.44
CA THR A 45 10.45 -2.32 7.48
C THR A 45 10.85 -3.79 7.56
N GLU A 46 11.93 -4.08 8.27
CA GLU A 46 12.32 -5.47 8.56
C GLU A 46 11.19 -6.23 9.25
N THR A 47 10.55 -5.60 10.23
CA THR A 47 9.44 -6.20 10.96
C THR A 47 8.23 -6.43 10.06
N ALA A 48 7.83 -5.45 9.26
CA ALA A 48 6.72 -5.59 8.31
C ALA A 48 7.00 -6.71 7.31
N ASN A 49 8.21 -6.79 6.77
CA ASN A 49 8.54 -7.80 5.76
C ASN A 49 8.63 -9.21 6.32
N SER A 50 8.74 -9.38 7.63
CA SER A 50 8.60 -10.72 8.24
C SER A 50 7.22 -11.33 7.98
N VAL A 51 6.20 -10.50 7.76
CA VAL A 51 4.83 -10.89 7.42
C VAL A 51 4.56 -10.74 5.93
N VAL A 52 4.93 -9.61 5.33
CA VAL A 52 4.71 -9.34 3.90
C VAL A 52 5.50 -10.31 3.02
N LYS A 53 6.73 -10.61 3.39
CA LYS A 53 7.61 -11.53 2.66
C LYS A 53 7.71 -11.16 1.17
N ALA A 54 7.84 -9.86 0.88
CA ALA A 54 8.16 -9.39 -0.46
C ALA A 54 9.58 -9.83 -0.83
N ALA A 55 9.79 -10.17 -2.10
CA ALA A 55 11.11 -10.53 -2.59
C ALA A 55 12.11 -9.36 -2.46
N THR A 56 11.63 -8.14 -2.68
CA THR A 56 12.38 -6.90 -2.46
C THR A 56 11.53 -5.96 -1.62
N PHE A 57 12.16 -5.30 -0.64
CA PHE A 57 11.47 -4.28 0.14
C PHE A 57 12.42 -3.12 0.45
N TYR A 58 11.86 -1.94 0.63
CA TYR A 58 12.64 -0.74 0.99
C TYR A 58 12.14 -0.17 2.30
N THR A 59 13.10 0.14 3.17
CA THR A 59 12.85 0.81 4.44
C THR A 59 12.86 2.33 4.26
N ALA A 60 12.50 3.05 5.32
CA ALA A 60 12.62 4.51 5.34
C ALA A 60 14.04 4.99 5.02
N GLU A 61 15.04 4.28 5.53
CA GLU A 61 16.45 4.62 5.29
C GLU A 61 16.85 4.39 3.83
N ASP A 62 16.36 3.30 3.21
CA ASP A 62 16.59 3.04 1.78
C ASP A 62 15.92 4.10 0.91
N ASN A 63 14.73 4.54 1.31
CA ASN A 63 13.82 5.39 0.57
C ASN A 63 13.38 4.78 -0.76
N GLY A 64 12.28 4.05 -0.73
CA GLY A 64 11.71 3.38 -1.91
C GLY A 64 11.45 4.30 -3.11
N LEU A 65 11.29 5.61 -2.88
CA LEU A 65 11.11 6.58 -3.95
C LEU A 65 12.36 6.78 -4.83
N LEU A 66 13.51 6.30 -4.40
CA LEU A 66 14.76 6.39 -5.17
C LEU A 66 14.98 5.24 -6.14
N TYR A 67 14.11 4.24 -6.13
CA TYR A 67 14.29 3.00 -6.90
C TYR A 67 13.16 2.81 -7.91
N ASP A 68 13.43 2.02 -8.93
CA ASP A 68 12.40 1.57 -9.86
C ASP A 68 11.50 0.53 -9.22
N TRP A 69 10.22 0.57 -9.55
CA TRP A 69 9.24 -0.41 -9.08
C TRP A 69 8.78 -1.30 -10.22
N GLN A 70 8.78 -2.60 -9.99
CA GLN A 70 8.38 -3.56 -11.03
C GLN A 70 7.75 -4.81 -10.43
N GLY A 71 7.02 -5.54 -11.28
CA GLY A 71 6.36 -6.77 -10.89
C GLY A 71 5.09 -6.53 -10.09
N ASN A 72 4.81 -7.43 -9.15
CA ASN A 72 3.63 -7.38 -8.29
C ASN A 72 3.96 -6.62 -7.01
N VAL A 73 3.27 -5.52 -6.78
CA VAL A 73 3.54 -4.60 -5.67
C VAL A 73 2.46 -4.69 -4.59
N TRP A 74 2.89 -4.88 -3.36
CA TRP A 74 2.10 -4.57 -2.17
C TRP A 74 2.57 -3.23 -1.60
N MET A 75 1.63 -2.32 -1.31
CA MET A 75 1.99 -1.03 -0.74
C MET A 75 1.00 -0.61 0.35
N ASN A 76 1.52 -0.37 1.55
CA ASN A 76 0.85 0.36 2.62
C ASN A 76 1.74 1.55 2.96
N PRO A 77 1.59 2.69 2.22
CA PRO A 77 2.54 3.80 2.30
C PRO A 77 2.32 4.63 3.56
N PRO A 78 3.28 5.49 3.92
CA PRO A 78 3.04 6.52 4.92
C PRO A 78 1.87 7.42 4.49
N TYR A 79 0.92 7.69 5.41
CA TYR A 79 -0.30 8.41 5.06
C TYR A 79 -0.17 9.93 5.19
N ALA A 80 0.90 10.43 5.80
CA ALA A 80 1.13 11.86 5.93
C ALA A 80 1.66 12.48 4.64
N GLN A 81 1.29 13.75 4.39
CA GLN A 81 1.88 14.53 3.32
C GLN A 81 3.32 14.95 3.68
N PRO A 82 4.21 15.05 2.70
CA PRO A 82 3.99 14.86 1.26
C PRO A 82 4.11 13.41 0.78
N LEU A 83 4.45 12.47 1.64
CA LEU A 83 4.82 11.11 1.27
C LEU A 83 3.67 10.35 0.60
N ILE A 84 2.45 10.48 1.10
CA ILE A 84 1.31 9.78 0.48
C ILE A 84 1.14 10.17 -0.98
N ALA A 85 1.26 11.45 -1.30
CA ALA A 85 1.17 11.92 -2.68
C ALA A 85 2.35 11.43 -3.53
N GLN A 86 3.56 11.41 -2.98
CA GLN A 86 4.77 10.97 -3.68
C GLN A 86 4.75 9.47 -3.97
N PHE A 87 4.40 8.63 -2.99
CA PHE A 87 4.26 7.19 -3.20
C PHE A 87 3.14 6.86 -4.19
N SER A 88 2.02 7.56 -4.09
CA SER A 88 0.91 7.39 -5.03
C SER A 88 1.28 7.77 -6.46
N ALA A 89 1.96 8.89 -6.65
CA ALA A 89 2.43 9.34 -7.96
C ALA A 89 3.43 8.33 -8.55
N ARG A 90 4.35 7.81 -7.73
CA ARG A 90 5.32 6.83 -8.19
C ARG A 90 4.66 5.54 -8.67
N LEU A 91 3.68 5.04 -7.93
CA LEU A 91 2.95 3.85 -8.35
C LEU A 91 2.23 4.08 -9.69
N GLN A 92 1.59 5.24 -9.85
CA GLN A 92 0.90 5.58 -11.10
C GLN A 92 1.86 5.63 -12.29
N GLU A 93 3.04 6.23 -12.12
CA GLU A 93 4.08 6.29 -13.14
C GLU A 93 4.57 4.90 -13.55
N GLU A 94 4.90 4.06 -12.58
CA GLU A 94 5.41 2.71 -12.82
C GLU A 94 4.34 1.79 -13.44
N TRP A 95 3.08 1.98 -13.04
CA TRP A 95 1.94 1.30 -13.65
C TRP A 95 1.75 1.73 -15.11
N ALA A 96 1.72 3.02 -15.39
CA ALA A 96 1.56 3.55 -16.74
C ALA A 96 2.70 3.13 -17.67
N ALA A 97 3.91 3.00 -17.15
CA ALA A 97 5.07 2.54 -17.89
C ALA A 97 5.09 1.01 -18.13
N GLY A 98 4.17 0.28 -17.51
CA GLY A 98 4.08 -1.18 -17.64
C GLY A 98 5.13 -1.96 -16.84
N ARG A 99 5.89 -1.32 -15.97
CA ARG A 99 6.86 -2.00 -15.09
C ARG A 99 6.17 -2.70 -13.92
N VAL A 100 5.21 -2.04 -13.28
CA VAL A 100 4.33 -2.68 -12.31
C VAL A 100 3.27 -3.48 -13.07
N LYS A 101 3.17 -4.76 -12.76
CA LYS A 101 2.24 -5.70 -13.43
C LYS A 101 0.91 -5.81 -12.71
N GLN A 102 0.95 -5.81 -11.39
CA GLN A 102 -0.19 -5.75 -10.50
C GLN A 102 0.19 -4.95 -9.27
N ALA A 103 -0.80 -4.36 -8.63
CA ALA A 103 -0.59 -3.75 -7.31
C ALA A 103 -1.82 -3.90 -6.44
N ILE A 104 -1.59 -4.09 -5.15
CA ILE A 104 -2.62 -3.97 -4.11
C ILE A 104 -2.13 -2.95 -3.10
N VAL A 105 -2.96 -1.94 -2.86
CA VAL A 105 -2.63 -0.75 -2.07
C VAL A 105 -3.64 -0.60 -0.94
N LEU A 106 -3.14 -0.54 0.29
CA LEU A 106 -3.94 -0.25 1.48
C LEU A 106 -3.71 1.20 1.89
N VAL A 107 -4.75 2.01 1.86
CA VAL A 107 -4.68 3.45 2.15
C VAL A 107 -5.90 3.93 2.94
N ASN A 108 -5.80 5.13 3.51
CA ASN A 108 -6.98 5.81 4.03
C ASN A 108 -7.99 6.06 2.91
N ASN A 109 -9.29 5.96 3.22
CA ASN A 109 -10.38 6.17 2.28
C ASN A 109 -10.63 7.66 1.98
N ALA A 110 -9.58 8.41 1.74
CA ALA A 110 -9.60 9.85 1.51
C ALA A 110 -10.04 10.17 0.07
N THR A 111 -11.28 9.88 -0.25
CA THR A 111 -11.84 9.85 -1.61
C THR A 111 -11.79 11.19 -2.34
N GLU A 112 -11.73 12.31 -1.60
CA GLU A 112 -11.70 13.67 -2.15
C GLU A 112 -10.30 14.16 -2.53
N THR A 113 -9.27 13.42 -2.15
CA THR A 113 -7.88 13.82 -2.39
C THR A 113 -7.43 13.53 -3.81
N ALA A 114 -6.51 14.33 -4.33
CA ALA A 114 -5.95 14.13 -5.66
C ALA A 114 -5.17 12.81 -5.75
N TRP A 115 -4.42 12.45 -4.70
CA TRP A 115 -3.66 11.20 -4.70
C TRP A 115 -4.57 9.96 -4.72
N PHE A 116 -5.69 10.00 -4.00
CA PHE A 116 -6.67 8.89 -3.99
C PHE A 116 -7.34 8.77 -5.36
N GLN A 117 -7.80 9.88 -5.92
CA GLN A 117 -8.43 9.91 -7.24
C GLN A 117 -7.47 9.40 -8.33
N GLY A 118 -6.19 9.77 -8.26
CA GLY A 118 -5.18 9.27 -9.19
C GLY A 118 -5.00 7.76 -9.11
N LEU A 119 -4.93 7.20 -7.91
CA LEU A 119 -4.83 5.75 -7.70
C LEU A 119 -6.08 5.02 -8.21
N VAL A 120 -7.26 5.54 -7.91
CA VAL A 120 -8.53 4.92 -8.34
C VAL A 120 -8.62 4.86 -9.87
N ARG A 121 -8.15 5.88 -10.58
CA ARG A 121 -8.13 5.86 -12.06
C ARG A 121 -7.26 4.75 -12.63
N CYS A 122 -6.24 4.33 -11.91
CA CYS A 122 -5.40 3.18 -12.30
C CYS A 122 -6.00 1.84 -11.85
N ALA A 123 -6.88 1.86 -10.86
CA ALA A 123 -7.43 0.66 -10.25
C ALA A 123 -8.51 0.00 -11.10
N SER A 124 -8.62 -1.32 -10.96
CA SER A 124 -9.68 -2.14 -11.57
C SER A 124 -10.80 -2.46 -10.59
N ALA A 125 -10.47 -2.50 -9.30
CA ALA A 125 -11.42 -2.83 -8.24
C ALA A 125 -10.99 -2.18 -6.92
N VAL A 126 -11.95 -2.05 -6.01
CA VAL A 126 -11.75 -1.52 -4.67
C VAL A 126 -12.52 -2.35 -3.66
N CYS A 127 -11.95 -2.53 -2.47
CA CYS A 127 -12.64 -3.08 -1.32
C CYS A 127 -12.68 -2.02 -0.21
N PHE A 128 -13.87 -1.84 0.36
CA PHE A 128 -14.06 -1.04 1.57
C PHE A 128 -14.28 -1.98 2.74
N PRO A 129 -13.29 -2.17 3.63
CA PRO A 129 -13.42 -3.06 4.77
C PRO A 129 -14.63 -2.71 5.64
N LEU A 130 -15.35 -3.75 6.09
CA LEU A 130 -16.55 -3.61 6.92
C LEU A 130 -16.26 -2.93 8.27
N ALA A 131 -15.05 -3.15 8.79
CA ALA A 131 -14.60 -2.56 10.05
C ALA A 131 -13.22 -1.93 9.86
N ARG A 132 -12.79 -1.12 10.84
CA ARG A 132 -11.44 -0.55 10.82
C ARG A 132 -10.40 -1.65 10.79
N VAL A 133 -9.39 -1.50 9.94
CA VAL A 133 -8.25 -2.42 9.90
C VAL A 133 -7.51 -2.34 11.22
N LYS A 134 -7.28 -3.49 11.86
CA LYS A 134 -6.58 -3.56 13.14
C LYS A 134 -5.08 -3.72 12.88
N PHE A 135 -4.41 -2.61 12.68
CA PHE A 135 -2.95 -2.60 12.57
C PHE A 135 -2.31 -3.05 13.88
N TRP A 136 -1.15 -3.64 13.78
CA TRP A 136 -0.43 -4.14 14.94
C TRP A 136 0.98 -3.56 15.01
N SER A 137 1.55 -3.60 16.18
CA SER A 137 2.98 -3.45 16.45
C SER A 137 3.38 -4.50 17.47
N PRO A 138 4.68 -4.74 17.73
CA PRO A 138 5.09 -5.79 18.66
C PRO A 138 4.39 -5.77 20.02
N ASP A 139 3.99 -4.61 20.49
CA ASP A 139 3.43 -4.45 21.85
C ASP A 139 1.94 -4.18 21.89
N LYS A 140 1.28 -3.88 20.76
CA LYS A 140 -0.12 -3.43 20.78
C LYS A 140 -0.84 -3.60 19.45
N VAL A 141 -2.16 -3.58 19.50
CA VAL A 141 -3.05 -3.52 18.33
C VAL A 141 -3.90 -2.25 18.43
N SER A 142 -4.09 -1.56 17.32
CA SER A 142 -4.92 -0.37 17.25
C SER A 142 -5.60 -0.24 15.89
N ALA A 143 -6.69 0.50 15.85
CA ALA A 143 -7.37 0.86 14.62
C ALA A 143 -7.15 2.35 14.35
N PRO A 144 -6.99 2.75 13.06
CA PRO A 144 -6.86 4.16 12.71
C PRO A 144 -8.18 4.90 12.94
N LEU A 145 -8.10 6.23 13.06
CA LEU A 145 -9.29 7.09 13.19
C LEU A 145 -10.13 7.09 11.92
N GLN A 146 -9.49 6.90 10.76
CA GLN A 146 -10.16 6.84 9.45
C GLN A 146 -10.35 5.40 9.00
N GLY A 147 -11.38 5.19 8.18
CA GLY A 147 -11.55 3.95 7.43
C GLY A 147 -10.47 3.78 6.37
N GLN A 148 -10.34 2.56 5.90
CA GLN A 148 -9.37 2.18 4.88
C GLN A 148 -10.06 1.82 3.58
N ALA A 149 -9.29 1.84 2.50
CA ALA A 149 -9.66 1.28 1.21
C ALA A 149 -8.51 0.41 0.72
N VAL A 150 -8.84 -0.69 0.05
CA VAL A 150 -7.87 -1.54 -0.64
C VAL A 150 -8.12 -1.39 -2.14
N LEU A 151 -7.13 -0.91 -2.87
CA LEU A 151 -7.20 -0.70 -4.31
C LEU A 151 -6.42 -1.79 -5.03
N TYR A 152 -7.00 -2.35 -6.07
CA TYR A 152 -6.35 -3.35 -6.91
C TYR A 152 -6.11 -2.81 -8.32
N LEU A 153 -4.87 -2.86 -8.78
CA LEU A 153 -4.44 -2.58 -10.14
C LEU A 153 -4.06 -3.90 -10.81
N GLY A 154 -4.82 -4.32 -11.80
CA GLY A 154 -4.55 -5.57 -12.50
C GLY A 154 -5.78 -6.14 -13.19
N GLU A 155 -5.64 -7.37 -13.70
CA GLU A 155 -6.68 -8.03 -14.49
C GLU A 155 -7.48 -9.09 -13.70
N SER A 156 -6.99 -9.51 -12.53
CA SER A 156 -7.59 -10.58 -11.73
C SER A 156 -8.70 -10.07 -10.80
N ILE A 157 -9.68 -9.36 -11.36
CA ILE A 157 -10.75 -8.72 -10.59
C ILE A 157 -11.56 -9.76 -9.81
N ASP A 158 -11.92 -10.88 -10.43
CA ASP A 158 -12.74 -11.91 -9.78
C ASP A 158 -12.01 -12.52 -8.59
N GLU A 159 -10.72 -12.76 -8.70
CA GLU A 159 -9.92 -13.27 -7.59
C GLU A 159 -9.78 -12.22 -6.48
N PHE A 160 -9.61 -10.96 -6.86
CA PHE A 160 -9.60 -9.86 -5.88
C PHE A 160 -10.91 -9.83 -5.08
N VAL A 161 -12.04 -9.88 -5.75
CA VAL A 161 -13.37 -9.88 -5.10
C VAL A 161 -13.54 -11.12 -4.22
N ARG A 162 -13.09 -12.28 -4.68
CA ARG A 162 -13.17 -13.52 -3.90
C ARG A 162 -12.39 -13.43 -2.60
N GLN A 163 -11.16 -12.90 -2.64
CA GLN A 163 -10.28 -12.80 -1.48
C GLN A 163 -10.67 -11.64 -0.56
N PHE A 164 -10.83 -10.45 -1.12
CA PHE A 164 -11.08 -9.24 -0.34
C PHE A 164 -12.56 -9.06 0.04
N GLY A 165 -13.49 -9.73 -0.64
CA GLY A 165 -14.89 -9.78 -0.25
C GLY A 165 -15.12 -10.34 1.15
N ASN A 166 -14.18 -11.10 1.69
CA ASN A 166 -14.23 -11.56 3.08
C ASN A 166 -14.04 -10.43 4.10
N PHE A 167 -13.43 -9.31 3.68
CA PHE A 167 -13.18 -8.16 4.55
C PHE A 167 -14.24 -7.08 4.45
N GLY A 168 -14.91 -6.99 3.32
CA GLY A 168 -15.91 -5.96 3.13
C GLY A 168 -16.44 -5.88 1.70
N TRP A 169 -17.19 -4.82 1.44
CA TRP A 169 -17.83 -4.58 0.15
C TRP A 169 -16.78 -4.26 -0.92
N CYS A 170 -16.93 -4.89 -2.09
CA CYS A 170 -16.07 -4.67 -3.24
C CYS A 170 -16.85 -4.08 -4.41
N ALA A 171 -16.18 -3.28 -5.24
CA ALA A 171 -16.73 -2.73 -6.47
C ALA A 171 -15.67 -2.75 -7.58
N GLU A 172 -16.13 -2.92 -8.81
CA GLU A 172 -15.31 -2.65 -9.98
C GLU A 172 -15.21 -1.14 -10.21
N VAL A 173 -14.04 -0.70 -10.64
CA VAL A 173 -13.80 0.69 -11.00
C VAL A 173 -13.96 0.86 -12.50
N ARG A 174 -14.73 1.86 -12.88
CA ARG A 174 -14.87 2.31 -14.27
C ARG A 174 -14.37 3.76 -14.36
N SER A 175 -13.45 4.00 -15.26
CA SER A 175 -12.92 5.35 -15.53
C SER A 175 -13.47 5.90 -16.83
#